data_aa63a830e32a9e35f2249fb490361533
#
_entry.id   aa63a830e32a9e35f2249fb490361533
#
_cell.length_a   1.000
_cell.length_b   1.000
_cell.length_c   1.000
_cell.angle_alpha   90.00
_cell.angle_beta   90.00
_cell.angle_gamma   90.00
#
_symmetry.space_group_name_H-M   'P 1'
#
loop_
_entity.id
_entity.type
_entity.pdbx_description
1 polymer ?
#
loop_
_entity_poly.entity_id
_entity_poly.type
_entity_poly.pdbx_seq_one_letter_code
_entity_poly.pdbx_strand_id
1 'polypeptide(L)'
;MSTLIDGWLEAGRGSDTALITADDEAWSADKLHAAVCNVAARLTDAGIRREDRLMLVLDDTPAFPAVFLGAIRIGAIPVPVNFLARPDDFGYFLDDSYAIAAVVDHVFLESVGPQIASRPDVRLIVANGSAPDDATSLDEWMTSDVGDVSPVTTHPDDMAFWLYSSGSTGLPKGVVHRHADVAATCTAYAESVLGIIQSDVVFSSTKMFHAYGLGNSLSFPLWTGATSVYLTGRPTPDRLLERIDSHRPSVLFTVPALYNAMLADPRFDKTDWSVVRIAVSAAEPLPPEIWRQFLNRTGLEILDGIGSTELLHIYCSNREDSVKPGTTGVPVDDYSLEIRDVDGELCETNEAGEMWVKGPSALSAYWHQLDRTRDKIRGDWFLSGDRYRKDADGFYTYMGRVDDMMKVGGLWVSPIEIENRLMEHEAIQEAAVVVVEIDHRSRIKATVILTEGHEAGEDLTSELQKWCKAALQRHEFPHVVEVVEDFPRTATGKIQRFRLRD
;
A
#
# COMPACT_ATOMS: atom_id res chain seq x y z
N MET A 1 -17.26 9.70 -4.26
CA MET A 1 -16.45 8.65 -4.90
C MET A 1 -17.22 7.87 -5.96
N SER A 2 -18.42 7.34 -5.68
CA SER A 2 -19.22 6.59 -6.69
C SER A 2 -19.55 7.39 -7.96
N THR A 3 -19.47 8.71 -7.93
CA THR A 3 -19.71 9.61 -9.06
C THR A 3 -18.48 9.86 -9.93
N LEU A 4 -17.32 9.28 -9.63
CA LEU A 4 -16.12 9.47 -10.45
C LEU A 4 -16.33 8.95 -11.86
N ILE A 5 -16.94 7.76 -11.98
CA ILE A 5 -17.24 7.18 -13.28
C ILE A 5 -18.39 7.91 -14.00
N ASP A 6 -19.35 8.49 -13.26
CA ASP A 6 -20.44 9.30 -13.84
C ASP A 6 -19.86 10.51 -14.59
N GLY A 7 -18.83 11.15 -14.02
CA GLY A 7 -18.14 12.29 -14.66
C GLY A 7 -17.55 11.96 -16.04
N TRP A 8 -17.12 10.72 -16.27
CA TRP A 8 -16.66 10.30 -17.60
C TRP A 8 -17.81 10.24 -18.61
N LEU A 9 -18.96 9.73 -18.19
CA LEU A 9 -20.16 9.65 -19.04
C LEU A 9 -20.70 11.04 -19.37
N GLU A 10 -20.77 11.92 -18.36
CA GLU A 10 -21.18 13.33 -18.52
C GLU A 10 -20.26 14.10 -19.48
N ALA A 11 -18.98 13.76 -19.48
CA ALA A 11 -17.97 14.29 -20.41
C ALA A 11 -18.01 13.64 -21.81
N GLY A 12 -18.93 12.71 -22.07
CA GLY A 12 -19.06 11.99 -23.34
C GLY A 12 -17.99 10.93 -23.57
N ARG A 13 -17.36 10.45 -22.49
CA ARG A 13 -16.22 9.51 -22.49
C ARG A 13 -16.62 8.07 -22.13
N GLY A 14 -17.89 7.71 -22.29
CA GLY A 14 -18.39 6.39 -21.94
C GLY A 14 -17.68 5.23 -22.67
N SER A 15 -17.27 5.46 -23.91
CA SER A 15 -16.51 4.47 -24.70
C SER A 15 -15.04 4.34 -24.38
N ASP A 16 -14.47 5.28 -23.58
CA ASP A 16 -13.04 5.25 -23.21
C ASP A 16 -12.77 4.06 -22.31
N THR A 17 -11.57 3.48 -22.42
CA THR A 17 -11.15 2.36 -21.59
C THR A 17 -10.85 2.85 -20.16
N ALA A 18 -11.65 2.42 -19.19
CA ALA A 18 -11.43 2.73 -17.78
C ALA A 18 -10.42 1.77 -17.13
N LEU A 19 -10.49 0.49 -17.47
CA LEU A 19 -9.56 -0.51 -16.96
C LEU A 19 -9.29 -1.65 -17.98
N ILE A 20 -8.14 -2.29 -17.81
CA ILE A 20 -7.73 -3.50 -18.53
C ILE A 20 -7.54 -4.61 -17.50
N THR A 21 -8.20 -5.73 -17.69
CA THR A 21 -8.16 -6.87 -16.77
C THR A 21 -6.84 -7.64 -16.84
N ALA A 22 -6.65 -8.58 -15.93
CA ALA A 22 -5.51 -9.50 -15.97
C ALA A 22 -5.49 -10.40 -17.22
N ASP A 23 -6.64 -10.62 -17.82
CA ASP A 23 -6.82 -11.43 -19.05
C ASP A 23 -6.89 -10.54 -20.32
N ASP A 24 -6.40 -9.31 -20.24
CA ASP A 24 -6.31 -8.33 -21.33
C ASP A 24 -7.65 -7.83 -21.88
N GLU A 25 -8.77 -8.07 -21.16
CA GLU A 25 -10.06 -7.51 -21.54
C GLU A 25 -10.14 -6.02 -21.20
N ALA A 26 -10.45 -5.18 -22.18
CA ALA A 26 -10.70 -3.77 -21.96
C ALA A 26 -12.15 -3.54 -21.51
N TRP A 27 -12.32 -2.82 -20.41
CA TRP A 27 -13.61 -2.37 -19.91
C TRP A 27 -13.77 -0.87 -20.16
N SER A 28 -14.79 -0.50 -20.93
CA SER A 28 -15.14 0.90 -21.11
C SER A 28 -15.74 1.50 -19.84
N ALA A 29 -15.76 2.82 -19.76
CA ALA A 29 -16.43 3.53 -18.68
C ALA A 29 -17.94 3.20 -18.64
N ASP A 30 -18.60 3.07 -19.78
CA ASP A 30 -20.02 2.64 -19.87
C ASP A 30 -20.20 1.24 -19.26
N LYS A 31 -19.32 0.29 -19.58
CA LYS A 31 -19.39 -1.08 -19.05
C LYS A 31 -19.18 -1.11 -17.55
N LEU A 32 -18.21 -0.37 -17.04
CA LEU A 32 -17.95 -0.27 -15.61
C LEU A 32 -19.10 0.43 -14.88
N HIS A 33 -19.61 1.55 -15.42
CA HIS A 33 -20.74 2.26 -14.84
C HIS A 33 -22.00 1.38 -14.76
N ALA A 34 -22.32 0.64 -15.83
CA ALA A 34 -23.44 -0.29 -15.84
C ALA A 34 -23.30 -1.36 -14.74
N ALA A 35 -22.09 -1.94 -14.59
CA ALA A 35 -21.83 -2.92 -13.53
C ALA A 35 -22.00 -2.30 -12.13
N VAL A 36 -21.53 -1.07 -11.91
CA VAL A 36 -21.71 -0.33 -10.64
C VAL A 36 -23.20 -0.12 -10.33
N CYS A 37 -23.99 0.34 -11.31
CA CYS A 37 -25.44 0.55 -11.17
C CYS A 37 -26.18 -0.76 -10.90
N ASN A 38 -25.85 -1.81 -11.64
CA ASN A 38 -26.43 -3.14 -11.47
C ASN A 38 -26.18 -3.68 -10.07
N VAL A 39 -24.95 -3.61 -9.58
CA VAL A 39 -24.59 -4.03 -8.23
C VAL A 39 -25.31 -3.19 -7.18
N ALA A 40 -25.37 -1.86 -7.34
CA ALA A 40 -26.05 -0.95 -6.42
C ALA A 40 -27.54 -1.30 -6.26
N ALA A 41 -28.24 -1.56 -7.37
CA ALA A 41 -29.64 -1.99 -7.36
C ALA A 41 -29.81 -3.34 -6.64
N ARG A 42 -28.97 -4.32 -6.98
CA ARG A 42 -29.06 -5.67 -6.40
C ARG A 42 -28.71 -5.70 -4.91
N LEU A 43 -27.76 -4.90 -4.47
CA LEU A 43 -27.48 -4.71 -3.03
C LEU A 43 -28.73 -4.16 -2.31
N THR A 44 -29.40 -3.17 -2.92
CA THR A 44 -30.65 -2.61 -2.38
C THR A 44 -31.77 -3.65 -2.31
N ASP A 45 -31.98 -4.44 -3.39
CA ASP A 45 -32.96 -5.54 -3.42
C ASP A 45 -32.63 -6.60 -2.38
N ALA A 46 -31.33 -6.87 -2.13
CA ALA A 46 -30.88 -7.79 -1.11
C ALA A 46 -31.06 -7.24 0.33
N GLY A 47 -31.56 -6.02 0.49
CA GLY A 47 -31.85 -5.43 1.79
C GLY A 47 -30.68 -4.66 2.40
N ILE A 48 -29.58 -4.49 1.69
CA ILE A 48 -28.46 -3.66 2.14
C ILE A 48 -28.88 -2.18 2.18
N ARG A 49 -28.56 -1.50 3.22
CA ARG A 49 -28.97 -0.12 3.50
C ARG A 49 -27.75 0.80 3.70
N ARG A 50 -28.03 2.09 3.79
CA ARG A 50 -27.06 3.10 4.18
C ARG A 50 -26.36 2.70 5.48
N GLU A 51 -25.04 2.87 5.53
CA GLU A 51 -24.17 2.55 6.66
C GLU A 51 -24.03 1.04 6.97
N ASP A 52 -24.68 0.14 6.22
CA ASP A 52 -24.39 -1.27 6.33
C ASP A 52 -22.99 -1.55 5.78
N ARG A 53 -22.26 -2.45 6.44
CA ARG A 53 -20.90 -2.81 6.02
C ARG A 53 -20.92 -4.09 5.20
N LEU A 54 -20.09 -4.07 4.13
CA LEU A 54 -19.82 -5.22 3.28
C LEU A 54 -18.34 -5.56 3.34
N MET A 55 -17.99 -6.73 3.85
CA MET A 55 -16.62 -7.23 3.78
C MET A 55 -16.32 -7.65 2.33
N LEU A 56 -15.20 -7.15 1.76
CA LEU A 56 -14.76 -7.49 0.42
C LEU A 56 -13.48 -8.32 0.48
N VAL A 57 -13.55 -9.57 0.03
CA VAL A 57 -12.40 -10.47 -0.13
C VAL A 57 -12.23 -10.73 -1.62
N LEU A 58 -11.76 -9.70 -2.32
CA LEU A 58 -11.68 -9.64 -3.78
C LEU A 58 -10.25 -9.34 -4.22
N ASP A 59 -9.85 -9.98 -5.31
CA ASP A 59 -8.63 -9.62 -6.04
C ASP A 59 -8.89 -8.42 -6.97
N ASP A 60 -7.86 -7.93 -7.64
CA ASP A 60 -7.93 -6.81 -8.59
C ASP A 60 -8.58 -7.26 -9.91
N THR A 61 -9.90 -7.37 -9.87
CA THR A 61 -10.78 -7.71 -10.99
C THR A 61 -11.86 -6.64 -11.14
N PRO A 62 -12.64 -6.61 -12.23
CA PRO A 62 -13.76 -5.67 -12.37
C PRO A 62 -14.82 -5.79 -11.27
N ALA A 63 -14.89 -6.92 -10.57
CA ALA A 63 -15.78 -7.12 -9.43
C ALA A 63 -15.46 -6.15 -8.28
N PHE A 64 -14.19 -5.87 -8.04
CA PHE A 64 -13.78 -4.96 -6.97
C PHE A 64 -14.36 -3.55 -7.16
N PRO A 65 -14.09 -2.79 -8.24
CA PRO A 65 -14.67 -1.47 -8.44
C PRO A 65 -16.19 -1.51 -8.55
N ALA A 66 -16.80 -2.54 -9.16
CA ALA A 66 -18.24 -2.64 -9.29
C ALA A 66 -18.94 -2.71 -7.92
N VAL A 67 -18.43 -3.54 -6.99
CA VAL A 67 -19.00 -3.66 -5.64
C VAL A 67 -18.62 -2.45 -4.78
N PHE A 68 -17.36 -2.03 -4.81
CA PHE A 68 -16.87 -0.93 -3.98
C PHE A 68 -17.64 0.37 -4.28
N LEU A 69 -17.75 0.74 -5.56
CA LEU A 69 -18.48 1.93 -5.97
C LEU A 69 -20.00 1.73 -5.88
N GLY A 70 -20.51 0.54 -6.17
CA GLY A 70 -21.93 0.20 -6.05
C GLY A 70 -22.43 0.29 -4.61
N ALA A 71 -21.66 -0.20 -3.64
CA ALA A 71 -21.98 -0.05 -2.22
C ALA A 71 -22.00 1.43 -1.79
N ILE A 72 -20.96 2.19 -2.16
CA ILE A 72 -20.91 3.62 -1.86
C ILE A 72 -22.07 4.38 -2.54
N ARG A 73 -22.52 3.93 -3.72
CA ARG A 73 -23.63 4.57 -4.46
C ARG A 73 -24.95 4.53 -3.71
N ILE A 74 -25.17 3.50 -2.89
CA ILE A 74 -26.35 3.36 -2.02
C ILE A 74 -26.09 3.83 -0.57
N GLY A 75 -24.90 4.35 -0.29
CA GLY A 75 -24.49 4.80 1.04
C GLY A 75 -24.06 3.67 1.98
N ALA A 76 -23.90 2.44 1.50
CA ALA A 76 -23.29 1.34 2.22
C ALA A 76 -21.77 1.49 2.23
N ILE A 77 -21.12 0.80 3.17
CA ILE A 77 -19.70 0.96 3.49
C ILE A 77 -18.96 -0.31 3.10
N PRO A 78 -18.23 -0.31 1.96
CA PRO A 78 -17.34 -1.42 1.63
C PRO A 78 -16.14 -1.45 2.57
N VAL A 79 -15.74 -2.66 2.97
CA VAL A 79 -14.62 -2.94 3.86
C VAL A 79 -13.71 -3.96 3.19
N PRO A 80 -12.81 -3.53 2.29
CA PRO A 80 -11.82 -4.39 1.69
C PRO A 80 -10.88 -4.96 2.73
N VAL A 81 -10.62 -6.27 2.66
CA VAL A 81 -9.68 -6.97 3.53
C VAL A 81 -8.66 -7.76 2.72
N ASN A 82 -7.51 -7.99 3.31
CA ASN A 82 -6.46 -8.78 2.69
C ASN A 82 -6.92 -10.22 2.45
N PHE A 83 -7.08 -10.63 1.20
CA PHE A 83 -7.49 -11.98 0.83
C PHE A 83 -6.42 -13.05 1.16
N LEU A 84 -5.17 -12.65 1.47
CA LEU A 84 -4.11 -13.52 1.95
C LEU A 84 -4.04 -13.57 3.49
N ALA A 85 -5.04 -13.02 4.19
CA ALA A 85 -5.15 -13.13 5.65
C ALA A 85 -5.35 -14.60 6.06
N ARG A 86 -5.07 -14.90 7.33
CA ARG A 86 -5.30 -16.25 7.85
C ARG A 86 -6.81 -16.52 7.93
N PRO A 87 -7.26 -17.77 7.75
CA PRO A 87 -8.69 -18.11 7.82
C PRO A 87 -9.42 -17.55 9.04
N ASP A 88 -8.81 -17.59 10.22
CA ASP A 88 -9.39 -17.06 11.46
C ASP A 88 -9.54 -15.53 11.47
N ASP A 89 -8.69 -14.82 10.74
CA ASP A 89 -8.74 -13.36 10.67
C ASP A 89 -10.03 -12.88 9.95
N PHE A 90 -10.57 -13.67 9.01
CA PHE A 90 -11.85 -13.32 8.34
C PHE A 90 -13.04 -13.31 9.31
N GLY A 91 -13.04 -14.24 10.29
CA GLY A 91 -14.03 -14.21 11.36
C GLY A 91 -13.93 -12.93 12.19
N TYR A 92 -12.72 -12.52 12.54
CA TYR A 92 -12.47 -11.25 13.21
C TYR A 92 -12.97 -10.04 12.40
N PHE A 93 -12.65 -9.98 11.09
CA PHE A 93 -13.11 -8.86 10.25
C PHE A 93 -14.64 -8.76 10.18
N LEU A 94 -15.34 -9.88 10.06
CA LEU A 94 -16.81 -9.93 10.07
C LEU A 94 -17.38 -9.40 11.39
N ASP A 95 -16.86 -9.88 12.52
CA ASP A 95 -17.36 -9.54 13.86
C ASP A 95 -17.03 -8.09 14.23
N ASP A 96 -15.80 -7.63 13.94
CA ASP A 96 -15.36 -6.27 14.26
C ASP A 96 -16.07 -5.22 13.39
N SER A 97 -16.25 -5.48 12.08
CA SER A 97 -16.91 -4.56 11.18
C SER A 97 -18.44 -4.56 11.28
N TYR A 98 -19.04 -5.58 11.93
CA TYR A 98 -20.48 -5.83 11.87
C TYR A 98 -20.99 -5.94 10.43
N ALA A 99 -20.20 -6.55 9.55
CA ALA A 99 -20.57 -6.74 8.15
C ALA A 99 -21.79 -7.66 8.04
N ILE A 100 -22.80 -7.22 7.31
CA ILE A 100 -24.03 -7.99 7.06
C ILE A 100 -23.98 -8.77 5.73
N ALA A 101 -22.95 -8.52 4.93
CA ALA A 101 -22.65 -9.28 3.73
C ALA A 101 -21.13 -9.41 3.55
N ALA A 102 -20.72 -10.49 2.92
CA ALA A 102 -19.36 -10.73 2.47
C ALA A 102 -19.38 -10.99 0.96
N VAL A 103 -18.60 -10.23 0.21
CA VAL A 103 -18.38 -10.44 -1.21
C VAL A 103 -17.01 -11.09 -1.38
N VAL A 104 -16.98 -12.31 -1.93
CA VAL A 104 -15.82 -13.17 -1.91
C VAL A 104 -15.54 -13.69 -3.31
N ASP A 105 -14.30 -13.55 -3.80
CA ASP A 105 -13.88 -14.24 -5.00
C ASP A 105 -13.96 -15.76 -4.81
N HIS A 106 -14.46 -16.46 -5.83
CA HIS A 106 -14.64 -17.91 -5.80
C HIS A 106 -13.37 -18.64 -5.31
N VAL A 107 -12.20 -18.19 -5.73
CA VAL A 107 -10.91 -18.81 -5.36
C VAL A 107 -10.57 -18.71 -3.87
N PHE A 108 -11.23 -17.84 -3.12
CA PHE A 108 -11.02 -17.67 -1.67
C PHE A 108 -12.10 -18.32 -0.80
N LEU A 109 -13.11 -18.97 -1.41
CA LEU A 109 -14.22 -19.59 -0.68
C LEU A 109 -13.77 -20.66 0.31
N GLU A 110 -12.72 -21.42 -0.01
CA GLU A 110 -12.18 -22.46 0.90
C GLU A 110 -11.69 -21.86 2.21
N SER A 111 -11.06 -20.68 2.18
CA SER A 111 -10.52 -20.03 3.37
C SER A 111 -11.54 -19.17 4.12
N VAL A 112 -12.48 -18.54 3.42
CA VAL A 112 -13.43 -17.58 4.00
C VAL A 112 -14.78 -18.23 4.33
N GLY A 113 -15.23 -19.17 3.52
CA GLY A 113 -16.56 -19.80 3.60
C GLY A 113 -16.91 -20.37 4.99
N PRO A 114 -16.00 -21.11 5.68
CA PRO A 114 -16.27 -21.61 7.03
C PRO A 114 -16.59 -20.51 8.05
N GLN A 115 -15.97 -19.34 7.92
CA GLN A 115 -16.20 -18.21 8.81
C GLN A 115 -17.57 -17.56 8.56
N ILE A 116 -18.02 -17.51 7.29
CA ILE A 116 -19.35 -17.00 6.94
C ILE A 116 -20.43 -18.00 7.35
N ALA A 117 -20.23 -19.29 7.08
CA ALA A 117 -21.20 -20.35 7.43
C ALA A 117 -21.52 -20.40 8.94
N SER A 118 -20.59 -19.97 9.80
CA SER A 118 -20.81 -19.85 11.24
C SER A 118 -21.61 -18.60 11.65
N ARG A 119 -21.98 -17.73 10.70
CA ARG A 119 -22.67 -16.43 10.91
C ARG A 119 -23.89 -16.33 9.99
N PRO A 120 -25.03 -16.92 10.38
CA PRO A 120 -26.21 -17.03 9.51
C PRO A 120 -26.82 -15.69 9.09
N ASP A 121 -26.47 -14.61 9.79
CA ASP A 121 -26.93 -13.25 9.47
C ASP A 121 -26.07 -12.57 8.43
N VAL A 122 -24.94 -13.17 8.03
CA VAL A 122 -24.03 -12.64 7.00
C VAL A 122 -24.37 -13.27 5.65
N ARG A 123 -24.77 -12.45 4.70
CA ARG A 123 -25.04 -12.88 3.32
C ARG A 123 -23.73 -13.13 2.55
N LEU A 124 -23.63 -14.30 1.93
CA LEU A 124 -22.52 -14.62 1.01
C LEU A 124 -22.89 -14.23 -0.43
N ILE A 125 -22.00 -13.43 -1.06
CA ILE A 125 -22.05 -13.06 -2.47
C ILE A 125 -20.73 -13.50 -3.09
N VAL A 126 -20.78 -14.26 -4.19
CA VAL A 126 -19.59 -14.86 -4.83
C VAL A 126 -19.31 -14.17 -6.16
N ALA A 127 -18.06 -13.78 -6.34
CA ALA A 127 -17.54 -13.16 -7.55
C ALA A 127 -16.60 -14.09 -8.32
N ASN A 128 -16.42 -13.84 -9.60
CA ASN A 128 -15.41 -14.44 -10.47
C ASN A 128 -15.48 -15.99 -10.47
N GLY A 129 -16.69 -16.55 -10.50
CA GLY A 129 -16.88 -17.99 -10.59
C GLY A 129 -18.23 -18.50 -10.06
N SER A 130 -18.34 -19.82 -9.92
CA SER A 130 -19.61 -20.44 -9.53
C SER A 130 -19.94 -20.18 -8.07
N ALA A 131 -21.14 -19.68 -7.81
CA ALA A 131 -21.68 -19.53 -6.46
C ALA A 131 -22.30 -20.87 -6.00
N PRO A 132 -22.12 -21.27 -4.71
CA PRO A 132 -22.91 -22.34 -4.10
C PRO A 132 -24.43 -22.06 -4.16
N ASP A 133 -25.26 -23.09 -4.03
CA ASP A 133 -26.73 -22.97 -4.15
C ASP A 133 -27.37 -22.01 -3.13
N ASP A 134 -26.73 -21.82 -1.98
CA ASP A 134 -27.15 -20.94 -0.89
C ASP A 134 -26.50 -19.55 -0.93
N ALA A 135 -25.67 -19.29 -1.93
CA ALA A 135 -25.00 -18.00 -2.13
C ALA A 135 -25.54 -17.27 -3.36
N THR A 136 -25.24 -16.00 -3.45
CA THR A 136 -25.62 -15.13 -4.56
C THR A 136 -24.45 -14.96 -5.54
N SER A 137 -24.71 -15.01 -6.85
CA SER A 137 -23.70 -14.73 -7.88
C SER A 137 -23.58 -13.23 -8.13
N LEU A 138 -22.39 -12.67 -7.88
CA LEU A 138 -22.07 -11.29 -8.24
C LEU A 138 -21.98 -11.12 -9.77
N ASP A 139 -21.48 -12.13 -10.48
CA ASP A 139 -21.32 -12.09 -11.94
C ASP A 139 -22.67 -11.93 -12.64
N GLU A 140 -23.72 -12.61 -12.12
CA GLU A 140 -25.10 -12.40 -12.58
C GLU A 140 -25.61 -11.00 -12.25
N TRP A 141 -25.26 -10.47 -11.10
CA TRP A 141 -25.64 -9.11 -10.72
C TRP A 141 -24.99 -8.07 -11.64
N MET A 142 -23.70 -8.18 -11.89
CA MET A 142 -22.95 -7.24 -12.74
C MET A 142 -23.46 -7.19 -14.17
N THR A 143 -24.00 -8.31 -14.69
CA THR A 143 -24.52 -8.43 -16.05
C THR A 143 -26.03 -8.21 -16.15
N SER A 144 -26.72 -7.93 -15.04
CA SER A 144 -28.14 -7.59 -15.07
C SER A 144 -28.36 -6.24 -15.79
N ASP A 145 -29.58 -6.00 -16.30
CA ASP A 145 -29.93 -4.74 -16.95
C ASP A 145 -30.99 -4.03 -16.09
N VAL A 146 -30.52 -3.27 -15.11
CA VAL A 146 -31.40 -2.50 -14.22
C VAL A 146 -31.49 -1.02 -14.59
N GLY A 147 -30.70 -0.60 -15.58
CA GLY A 147 -30.60 0.81 -15.97
C GLY A 147 -29.77 1.64 -14.98
N ASP A 148 -29.90 2.94 -15.11
CA ASP A 148 -29.12 3.89 -14.30
C ASP A 148 -29.69 4.01 -12.87
N VAL A 149 -28.80 3.96 -11.87
CA VAL A 149 -29.13 4.10 -10.45
C VAL A 149 -28.48 5.36 -9.91
N SER A 150 -29.29 6.35 -9.58
CA SER A 150 -28.80 7.61 -9.02
C SER A 150 -28.12 7.37 -7.65
N PRO A 151 -26.97 8.02 -7.39
CA PRO A 151 -26.33 7.91 -6.08
C PRO A 151 -27.18 8.58 -5.00
N VAL A 152 -27.19 7.97 -3.81
CA VAL A 152 -27.82 8.60 -2.64
C VAL A 152 -27.04 9.86 -2.23
N THR A 153 -27.74 10.85 -1.70
CA THR A 153 -27.09 12.05 -1.18
C THR A 153 -26.29 11.72 0.07
N THR A 154 -25.00 12.04 0.07
CA THR A 154 -24.08 11.91 1.20
C THR A 154 -23.42 13.24 1.52
N HIS A 155 -22.95 13.40 2.75
CA HIS A 155 -22.11 14.51 3.16
C HIS A 155 -20.62 14.18 2.91
N PRO A 156 -19.74 15.14 2.59
CA PRO A 156 -18.31 14.89 2.49
C PRO A 156 -17.69 14.23 3.72
N ASP A 157 -18.23 14.50 4.91
CA ASP A 157 -17.77 13.91 6.18
C ASP A 157 -18.46 12.59 6.54
N ASP A 158 -19.41 12.09 5.74
CA ASP A 158 -19.97 10.77 5.95
C ASP A 158 -18.88 9.70 5.73
N MET A 159 -18.97 8.62 6.50
CA MET A 159 -18.13 7.44 6.33
C MET A 159 -18.33 6.85 4.95
N ALA A 160 -17.26 6.66 4.21
CA ALA A 160 -17.29 6.13 2.84
C ALA A 160 -16.88 4.66 2.78
N PHE A 161 -15.80 4.30 3.45
CA PHE A 161 -15.25 2.93 3.51
C PHE A 161 -14.27 2.81 4.67
N TRP A 162 -13.85 1.57 4.93
CA TRP A 162 -12.76 1.29 5.86
C TRP A 162 -11.67 0.50 5.18
N LEU A 163 -10.46 0.64 5.70
CA LEU A 163 -9.34 -0.24 5.40
C LEU A 163 -8.78 -0.80 6.70
N TYR A 164 -8.40 -2.07 6.71
CA TYR A 164 -7.73 -2.64 7.87
C TYR A 164 -6.22 -2.45 7.77
N SER A 165 -5.63 -1.82 8.79
CA SER A 165 -4.19 -1.72 8.95
C SER A 165 -3.68 -2.76 9.94
N SER A 166 -2.52 -3.39 9.60
CA SER A 166 -1.82 -4.29 10.53
C SER A 166 -1.12 -3.46 11.61
N GLY A 167 -1.37 -3.80 12.88
CA GLY A 167 -0.61 -3.22 14.00
C GLY A 167 0.63 -4.05 14.31
N SER A 168 1.70 -3.41 14.78
CA SER A 168 2.91 -4.09 15.26
C SER A 168 2.66 -4.98 16.51
N THR A 169 1.54 -4.81 17.18
CA THR A 169 1.29 -5.36 18.52
C THR A 169 -0.07 -6.05 18.68
N GLY A 170 -0.80 -6.43 17.62
CA GLY A 170 -2.11 -7.04 17.83
C GLY A 170 -2.95 -7.26 16.58
N LEU A 171 -4.26 -7.41 16.79
CA LEU A 171 -5.25 -7.59 15.74
C LEU A 171 -5.30 -6.39 14.77
N PRO A 172 -5.69 -6.61 13.51
CA PRO A 172 -5.89 -5.54 12.53
C PRO A 172 -6.90 -4.48 13.04
N LYS A 173 -6.72 -3.24 12.61
CA LYS A 173 -7.54 -2.09 13.02
C LYS A 173 -8.30 -1.54 11.83
N GLY A 174 -9.61 -1.36 11.97
CA GLY A 174 -10.42 -0.67 10.98
C GLY A 174 -10.14 0.84 10.99
N VAL A 175 -9.61 1.35 9.89
CA VAL A 175 -9.32 2.78 9.67
C VAL A 175 -10.46 3.37 8.88
N VAL A 176 -11.19 4.30 9.48
CA VAL A 176 -12.42 4.87 8.91
C VAL A 176 -12.10 6.08 8.05
N HIS A 177 -12.49 6.04 6.77
CA HIS A 177 -12.34 7.12 5.81
C HIS A 177 -13.66 7.73 5.36
N ARG A 178 -13.62 9.04 5.10
CA ARG A 178 -14.75 9.85 4.63
C ARG A 178 -14.76 9.96 3.10
N HIS A 179 -15.87 10.41 2.54
CA HIS A 179 -15.95 10.72 1.12
C HIS A 179 -14.95 11.80 0.69
N ALA A 180 -14.69 12.81 1.55
CA ALA A 180 -13.75 13.90 1.27
C ALA A 180 -12.30 13.42 1.14
N ASP A 181 -11.91 12.36 1.86
CA ASP A 181 -10.52 11.89 1.94
C ASP A 181 -9.98 11.45 0.57
N VAL A 182 -10.85 10.85 -0.27
CA VAL A 182 -10.47 10.42 -1.62
C VAL A 182 -10.16 11.61 -2.52
N ALA A 183 -11.05 12.61 -2.52
CA ALA A 183 -10.82 13.82 -3.32
C ALA A 183 -9.52 14.53 -2.90
N ALA A 184 -9.26 14.60 -1.59
CA ALA A 184 -8.04 15.19 -1.06
C ALA A 184 -6.77 14.51 -1.58
N THR A 185 -6.72 13.16 -1.53
CA THR A 185 -5.55 12.44 -2.04
C THR A 185 -5.41 12.51 -3.56
N CYS A 186 -6.51 12.49 -4.30
CA CYS A 186 -6.49 12.63 -5.76
C CYS A 186 -5.93 13.99 -6.17
N THR A 187 -6.45 15.08 -5.59
CA THR A 187 -5.99 16.44 -5.94
C THR A 187 -4.54 16.67 -5.49
N ALA A 188 -4.22 16.32 -4.23
CA ALA A 188 -2.91 16.64 -3.69
C ALA A 188 -1.78 15.78 -4.27
N TYR A 189 -2.04 14.51 -4.57
CA TYR A 189 -0.97 13.62 -5.03
C TYR A 189 -1.09 13.25 -6.51
N ALA A 190 -2.23 12.72 -6.96
CA ALA A 190 -2.35 12.27 -8.35
C ALA A 190 -2.24 13.45 -9.36
N GLU A 191 -2.90 14.58 -9.06
CA GLU A 191 -2.84 15.76 -9.94
C GLU A 191 -1.59 16.61 -9.67
N SER A 192 -1.37 17.07 -8.41
CA SER A 192 -0.35 18.09 -8.13
C SER A 192 1.08 17.56 -8.11
N VAL A 193 1.32 16.31 -7.66
CA VAL A 193 2.66 15.73 -7.58
C VAL A 193 2.98 14.91 -8.82
N LEU A 194 2.07 13.98 -9.19
CA LEU A 194 2.33 13.04 -10.29
C LEU A 194 1.86 13.57 -11.65
N GLY A 195 0.99 14.59 -11.67
CA GLY A 195 0.47 15.13 -12.91
C GLY A 195 -0.16 14.05 -13.80
N ILE A 196 -0.92 13.11 -13.20
CA ILE A 196 -1.59 12.06 -13.96
C ILE A 196 -2.67 12.71 -14.82
N ILE A 197 -2.70 12.37 -16.10
CA ILE A 197 -3.63 12.91 -17.09
C ILE A 197 -4.42 11.82 -17.78
N GLN A 198 -5.45 12.20 -18.49
CA GLN A 198 -6.36 11.31 -19.21
C GLN A 198 -5.66 10.31 -20.15
N SER A 199 -4.57 10.70 -20.79
CA SER A 199 -3.84 9.83 -21.72
C SER A 199 -2.90 8.83 -21.04
N ASP A 200 -2.78 8.88 -19.70
CA ASP A 200 -1.93 7.95 -18.98
C ASP A 200 -2.55 6.55 -18.88
N VAL A 201 -1.67 5.58 -18.85
CA VAL A 201 -1.96 4.19 -18.48
C VAL A 201 -1.26 3.93 -17.15
N VAL A 202 -2.03 3.61 -16.13
CA VAL A 202 -1.55 3.43 -14.76
C VAL A 202 -1.48 1.95 -14.43
N PHE A 203 -0.34 1.49 -13.93
CA PHE A 203 -0.15 0.12 -13.46
C PHE A 203 0.39 0.10 -12.04
N SER A 204 -0.24 -0.69 -11.18
CA SER A 204 0.18 -0.89 -9.79
C SER A 204 0.36 -2.36 -9.45
N SER A 205 1.47 -2.68 -8.78
CA SER A 205 1.68 -4.01 -8.21
C SER A 205 0.96 -4.22 -6.87
N THR A 206 0.53 -3.13 -6.23
CA THR A 206 -0.11 -3.18 -4.90
C THR A 206 -1.61 -3.32 -5.04
N LYS A 207 -2.18 -4.24 -4.27
CA LYS A 207 -3.60 -4.61 -4.33
C LYS A 207 -4.55 -3.55 -3.79
N MET A 208 -5.76 -3.46 -4.36
CA MET A 208 -6.78 -2.46 -4.01
C MET A 208 -7.33 -2.57 -2.58
N PHE A 209 -7.14 -3.68 -1.89
CA PHE A 209 -7.48 -3.77 -0.46
C PHE A 209 -6.51 -3.00 0.45
N HIS A 210 -5.40 -2.48 -0.09
CA HIS A 210 -4.49 -1.56 0.59
C HIS A 210 -4.73 -0.12 0.13
N ALA A 211 -4.52 0.84 1.02
CA ALA A 211 -4.68 2.26 0.74
C ALA A 211 -3.86 2.70 -0.50
N TYR A 212 -2.59 2.27 -0.59
CA TYR A 212 -1.72 2.56 -1.72
C TYR A 212 -2.28 2.00 -3.05
N GLY A 213 -2.68 0.73 -3.07
CA GLY A 213 -3.27 0.11 -4.26
C GLY A 213 -4.65 0.65 -4.62
N LEU A 214 -5.47 1.00 -3.61
CA LEU A 214 -6.79 1.62 -3.83
C LEU A 214 -6.67 2.96 -4.54
N GLY A 215 -5.70 3.79 -4.12
CA GLY A 215 -5.36 5.02 -4.82
C GLY A 215 -4.89 4.76 -6.23
N ASN A 216 -3.83 3.98 -6.36
CA ASN A 216 -3.14 3.75 -7.63
C ASN A 216 -4.01 3.11 -8.71
N SER A 217 -4.82 2.09 -8.35
CA SER A 217 -5.57 1.29 -9.33
C SER A 217 -7.03 1.70 -9.47
N LEU A 218 -7.59 2.45 -8.52
CA LEU A 218 -9.01 2.82 -8.56
C LEU A 218 -9.21 4.34 -8.56
N SER A 219 -8.89 5.03 -7.43
CA SER A 219 -9.32 6.42 -7.27
C SER A 219 -8.55 7.38 -8.17
N PHE A 220 -7.25 7.22 -8.35
CA PHE A 220 -6.43 8.10 -9.19
C PHE A 220 -6.78 7.99 -10.67
N PRO A 221 -6.82 6.78 -11.28
CA PRO A 221 -7.25 6.64 -12.67
C PRO A 221 -8.66 7.18 -12.91
N LEU A 222 -9.64 6.82 -12.06
CA LEU A 222 -11.01 7.29 -12.23
C LEU A 222 -11.13 8.81 -12.05
N TRP A 223 -10.35 9.41 -11.15
CA TRP A 223 -10.33 10.86 -10.93
C TRP A 223 -9.78 11.63 -12.12
N THR A 224 -8.64 11.18 -12.65
CA THR A 224 -7.90 11.89 -13.71
C THR A 224 -8.37 11.53 -15.13
N GLY A 225 -9.14 10.47 -15.24
CA GLY A 225 -9.58 9.95 -16.53
C GLY A 225 -8.60 8.98 -17.20
N ALA A 226 -7.59 8.49 -16.47
CA ALA A 226 -6.59 7.57 -16.98
C ALA A 226 -7.07 6.12 -17.01
N THR A 227 -6.45 5.28 -17.84
CA THR A 227 -6.71 3.85 -17.88
C THR A 227 -5.95 3.11 -16.79
N SER A 228 -6.57 2.21 -16.04
CA SER A 228 -5.93 1.35 -15.05
C SER A 228 -5.65 -0.04 -15.61
N VAL A 229 -4.46 -0.60 -15.37
CA VAL A 229 -4.10 -1.98 -15.71
C VAL A 229 -4.09 -2.83 -14.45
N TYR A 230 -4.85 -3.93 -14.45
CA TYR A 230 -4.98 -4.81 -13.29
C TYR A 230 -4.07 -6.03 -13.38
N LEU A 231 -3.69 -6.55 -12.23
CA LEU A 231 -2.92 -7.77 -12.07
C LEU A 231 -3.54 -8.61 -10.95
N THR A 232 -4.07 -9.78 -11.26
CA THR A 232 -4.61 -10.73 -10.27
C THR A 232 -3.50 -11.56 -9.61
N GLY A 233 -3.79 -12.14 -8.45
CA GLY A 233 -2.85 -13.01 -7.73
C GLY A 233 -1.61 -12.27 -7.19
N ARG A 234 -0.59 -13.04 -6.84
CA ARG A 234 0.66 -12.48 -6.29
C ARG A 234 1.45 -11.76 -7.38
N PRO A 235 1.90 -10.50 -7.16
CA PRO A 235 2.80 -9.83 -8.07
C PRO A 235 4.19 -10.49 -8.01
N THR A 236 4.74 -10.82 -9.19
CA THR A 236 6.09 -11.35 -9.35
C THR A 236 6.83 -10.55 -10.42
N PRO A 237 8.18 -10.49 -10.40
CA PRO A 237 8.95 -9.70 -11.36
C PRO A 237 8.59 -9.99 -12.81
N ASP A 238 8.45 -11.27 -13.14
CA ASP A 238 8.11 -11.73 -14.50
C ASP A 238 6.76 -11.21 -14.99
N ARG A 239 5.76 -11.23 -14.13
CA ARG A 239 4.41 -10.74 -14.46
C ARG A 239 4.37 -9.21 -14.54
N LEU A 240 5.16 -8.51 -13.72
CA LEU A 240 5.25 -7.05 -13.80
C LEU A 240 5.89 -6.62 -15.12
N LEU A 241 7.04 -7.21 -15.48
CA LEU A 241 7.74 -6.91 -16.73
C LEU A 241 6.88 -7.24 -17.96
N GLU A 242 6.15 -8.37 -17.94
CA GLU A 242 5.19 -8.72 -18.97
C GLU A 242 4.08 -7.66 -19.12
N ARG A 243 3.52 -7.17 -18.02
CA ARG A 243 2.49 -6.12 -18.04
C ARG A 243 3.02 -4.79 -18.56
N ILE A 244 4.27 -4.43 -18.21
CA ILE A 244 4.93 -3.23 -18.72
C ILE A 244 5.09 -3.33 -20.24
N ASP A 245 5.58 -4.45 -20.74
CA ASP A 245 5.78 -4.65 -22.19
C ASP A 245 4.45 -4.71 -22.97
N SER A 246 3.42 -5.37 -22.41
CA SER A 246 2.14 -5.58 -23.10
C SER A 246 1.24 -4.33 -23.11
N HIS A 247 1.17 -3.60 -22.01
CA HIS A 247 0.22 -2.49 -21.84
C HIS A 247 0.89 -1.12 -21.84
N ARG A 248 2.22 -1.06 -21.83
CA ARG A 248 3.00 0.18 -21.95
C ARG A 248 2.56 1.27 -20.95
N PRO A 249 2.50 0.98 -19.64
CA PRO A 249 2.04 1.96 -18.65
C PRO A 249 2.97 3.16 -18.62
N SER A 250 2.38 4.36 -18.58
CA SER A 250 3.14 5.61 -18.43
C SER A 250 3.41 5.94 -16.95
N VAL A 251 2.61 5.37 -16.03
CA VAL A 251 2.77 5.55 -14.58
C VAL A 251 2.82 4.17 -13.91
N LEU A 252 3.94 3.90 -13.24
CA LEU A 252 4.20 2.64 -12.57
C LEU A 252 4.26 2.85 -11.05
N PHE A 253 3.43 2.13 -10.31
CA PHE A 253 3.46 2.08 -8.85
C PHE A 253 3.91 0.69 -8.39
N THR A 254 5.00 0.63 -7.63
CA THR A 254 5.41 -0.63 -7.01
C THR A 254 6.11 -0.39 -5.66
N VAL A 255 6.76 -1.40 -5.13
CA VAL A 255 7.42 -1.37 -3.82
C VAL A 255 8.91 -1.70 -3.97
N PRO A 256 9.78 -1.28 -3.04
CA PRO A 256 11.22 -1.51 -3.12
C PRO A 256 11.62 -2.96 -3.38
N ALA A 257 10.98 -3.90 -2.68
CA ALA A 257 11.26 -5.33 -2.85
C ALA A 257 11.02 -5.82 -4.29
N LEU A 258 9.97 -5.32 -4.98
CA LEU A 258 9.68 -5.69 -6.37
C LEU A 258 10.60 -4.95 -7.35
N TYR A 259 10.99 -3.69 -7.08
CA TYR A 259 12.04 -3.03 -7.87
C TYR A 259 13.34 -3.83 -7.82
N ASN A 260 13.77 -4.24 -6.63
CA ASN A 260 14.97 -5.07 -6.46
C ASN A 260 14.86 -6.41 -7.21
N ALA A 261 13.72 -7.07 -7.09
CA ALA A 261 13.49 -8.35 -7.75
C ALA A 261 13.42 -8.22 -9.30
N MET A 262 12.83 -7.14 -9.82
CA MET A 262 12.85 -6.85 -11.27
C MET A 262 14.26 -6.57 -11.77
N LEU A 263 15.08 -5.81 -11.04
CA LEU A 263 16.47 -5.55 -11.37
C LEU A 263 17.31 -6.84 -11.46
N ALA A 264 16.98 -7.86 -10.70
CA ALA A 264 17.63 -9.17 -10.77
C ALA A 264 17.12 -10.06 -11.92
N ASP A 265 15.96 -9.75 -12.52
CA ASP A 265 15.39 -10.56 -13.62
C ASP A 265 16.10 -10.25 -14.95
N PRO A 266 16.54 -11.29 -15.72
CA PRO A 266 17.21 -11.09 -17.02
C PRO A 266 16.36 -10.39 -18.11
N ARG A 267 15.05 -10.30 -17.92
CA ARG A 267 14.14 -9.59 -18.83
C ARG A 267 14.14 -8.08 -18.61
N PHE A 268 14.64 -7.61 -17.46
CA PHE A 268 14.66 -6.19 -17.12
C PHE A 268 15.31 -5.32 -18.18
N ASP A 269 16.48 -5.74 -18.72
CA ASP A 269 17.21 -5.01 -19.76
C ASP A 269 16.57 -5.14 -21.16
N LYS A 270 15.57 -6.01 -21.32
CA LYS A 270 14.83 -6.19 -22.58
C LYS A 270 13.51 -5.44 -22.58
N THR A 271 13.03 -5.03 -21.43
CA THR A 271 11.79 -4.28 -21.27
C THR A 271 11.95 -2.85 -21.76
N ASP A 272 10.98 -2.35 -22.51
CA ASP A 272 10.98 -0.98 -23.02
C ASP A 272 10.54 0.02 -21.94
N TRP A 273 11.49 0.47 -21.13
CA TRP A 273 11.28 1.45 -20.08
C TRP A 273 10.95 2.86 -20.58
N SER A 274 11.17 3.17 -21.88
CA SER A 274 10.88 4.50 -22.43
C SER A 274 9.40 4.88 -22.41
N VAL A 275 8.52 3.93 -22.18
CA VAL A 275 7.06 4.15 -22.06
C VAL A 275 6.67 4.69 -20.70
N VAL A 276 7.44 4.38 -19.65
CA VAL A 276 7.20 4.83 -18.29
C VAL A 276 7.75 6.25 -18.14
N ARG A 277 6.89 7.21 -17.82
CA ARG A 277 7.31 8.58 -17.50
C ARG A 277 7.49 8.81 -16.00
N ILE A 278 6.73 8.09 -15.18
CA ILE A 278 6.77 8.18 -13.72
C ILE A 278 6.86 6.76 -13.13
N ALA A 279 7.86 6.55 -12.27
CA ALA A 279 8.02 5.37 -11.45
C ALA A 279 7.94 5.77 -9.97
N VAL A 280 7.02 5.18 -9.21
CA VAL A 280 6.75 5.51 -7.80
C VAL A 280 7.07 4.32 -6.92
N SER A 281 7.69 4.59 -5.78
CA SER A 281 7.93 3.62 -4.71
C SER A 281 7.31 4.09 -3.41
N ALA A 282 6.68 3.18 -2.65
CA ALA A 282 6.19 3.45 -1.32
C ALA A 282 6.03 2.14 -0.51
N ALA A 283 5.42 2.24 0.66
CA ALA A 283 5.12 1.17 1.61
C ALA A 283 6.32 0.67 2.43
N GLU A 284 7.52 0.79 1.92
CA GLU A 284 8.80 0.49 2.58
C GLU A 284 9.81 1.57 2.21
N PRO A 285 10.88 1.79 2.99
CA PRO A 285 11.95 2.70 2.60
C PRO A 285 12.65 2.19 1.34
N LEU A 286 12.86 3.06 0.35
CA LEU A 286 13.61 2.73 -0.86
C LEU A 286 15.11 2.87 -0.60
N PRO A 287 15.88 1.76 -0.63
CA PRO A 287 17.32 1.84 -0.52
C PRO A 287 17.94 2.67 -1.67
N PRO A 288 18.85 3.61 -1.36
CA PRO A 288 19.50 4.44 -2.39
C PRO A 288 20.17 3.62 -3.51
N GLU A 289 20.66 2.44 -3.19
CA GLU A 289 21.30 1.53 -4.15
C GLU A 289 20.31 1.00 -5.19
N ILE A 290 19.08 0.60 -4.79
CA ILE A 290 18.03 0.18 -5.72
C ILE A 290 17.65 1.34 -6.65
N TRP A 291 17.47 2.54 -6.10
CA TRP A 291 17.20 3.75 -6.87
C TRP A 291 18.31 3.99 -7.91
N ARG A 292 19.58 3.92 -7.48
CA ARG A 292 20.75 4.15 -8.35
C ARG A 292 20.84 3.11 -9.49
N GLN A 293 20.64 1.84 -9.18
CA GLN A 293 20.67 0.77 -10.18
C GLN A 293 19.54 0.93 -11.19
N PHE A 294 18.34 1.26 -10.73
CA PHE A 294 17.19 1.50 -11.61
C PHE A 294 17.44 2.69 -12.54
N LEU A 295 17.90 3.84 -12.01
CA LEU A 295 18.26 5.02 -12.81
C LEU A 295 19.33 4.71 -13.85
N ASN A 296 20.41 4.01 -13.47
CA ASN A 296 21.52 3.70 -14.38
C ASN A 296 21.07 2.81 -15.55
N ARG A 297 20.10 1.93 -15.35
CA ARG A 297 19.67 0.96 -16.38
C ARG A 297 18.49 1.47 -17.21
N THR A 298 17.66 2.35 -16.68
CA THR A 298 16.44 2.84 -17.36
C THR A 298 16.50 4.31 -17.75
N GLY A 299 17.33 5.10 -17.10
CA GLY A 299 17.33 6.56 -17.20
C GLY A 299 16.19 7.25 -16.42
N LEU A 300 15.38 6.49 -15.68
CA LEU A 300 14.23 6.99 -14.92
C LEU A 300 14.56 7.09 -13.43
N GLU A 301 14.10 8.15 -12.80
CA GLU A 301 14.16 8.30 -11.35
C GLU A 301 12.93 7.66 -10.70
N ILE A 302 13.13 6.97 -9.56
CA ILE A 302 12.02 6.49 -8.74
C ILE A 302 11.64 7.59 -7.75
N LEU A 303 10.38 7.99 -7.75
CA LEU A 303 9.82 8.91 -6.77
C LEU A 303 9.44 8.13 -5.51
N ASP A 304 10.33 8.12 -4.51
CA ASP A 304 10.02 7.49 -3.23
C ASP A 304 9.15 8.40 -2.38
N GLY A 305 8.18 7.78 -1.67
CA GLY A 305 7.27 8.51 -0.81
C GLY A 305 6.78 7.69 0.37
N ILE A 306 6.36 8.39 1.43
CA ILE A 306 5.68 7.77 2.57
C ILE A 306 4.21 8.10 2.57
N GLY A 307 3.42 7.06 2.77
CA GLY A 307 2.00 7.10 3.05
C GLY A 307 1.62 6.16 4.17
N SER A 308 0.39 6.22 4.60
CA SER A 308 -0.16 5.27 5.56
C SER A 308 -1.64 5.03 5.29
N THR A 309 -2.17 3.93 5.83
CA THR A 309 -3.61 3.67 5.77
C THR A 309 -4.38 4.81 6.42
N GLU A 310 -3.86 5.37 7.49
CA GLU A 310 -4.49 6.44 8.27
C GLU A 310 -4.58 7.80 7.52
N LEU A 311 -3.71 8.03 6.55
CA LEU A 311 -3.74 9.21 5.67
C LEU A 311 -4.23 8.85 4.26
N LEU A 312 -4.71 7.64 4.06
CA LEU A 312 -5.25 7.06 2.83
C LEU A 312 -4.23 6.88 1.70
N HIS A 313 -3.23 7.74 1.57
CA HIS A 313 -2.20 7.64 0.54
C HIS A 313 -0.89 8.31 0.97
N ILE A 314 -0.03 8.61 -0.01
CA ILE A 314 1.24 9.31 0.17
C ILE A 314 0.99 10.78 0.58
N TYR A 315 1.69 11.23 1.62
CA TYR A 315 1.63 12.58 2.16
C TYR A 315 3.00 13.28 2.20
N CYS A 316 4.07 12.55 1.85
CA CYS A 316 5.42 13.09 1.66
C CYS A 316 6.05 12.32 0.50
N SER A 317 6.60 13.02 -0.50
CA SER A 317 7.10 12.40 -1.73
C SER A 317 8.24 13.20 -2.35
N ASN A 318 9.15 12.49 -3.00
CA ASN A 318 10.01 13.08 -4.02
C ASN A 318 9.16 13.56 -5.21
N ARG A 319 9.67 14.52 -5.97
CA ARG A 319 9.02 15.11 -7.16
C ARG A 319 9.95 14.97 -8.36
N GLU A 320 9.40 14.92 -9.56
CA GLU A 320 10.14 14.71 -10.83
C GLU A 320 11.34 15.67 -11.02
N ASP A 321 11.21 16.91 -10.55
CA ASP A 321 12.22 17.95 -10.64
C ASP A 321 13.11 18.08 -9.39
N SER A 322 12.88 17.27 -8.38
CA SER A 322 13.50 17.39 -7.06
C SER A 322 13.58 16.04 -6.35
N VAL A 323 14.35 15.12 -6.90
CA VAL A 323 14.60 13.80 -6.28
C VAL A 323 15.87 13.84 -5.44
N LYS A 324 15.75 13.40 -4.18
CA LYS A 324 16.90 13.21 -3.28
C LYS A 324 16.91 11.75 -2.80
N PRO A 325 17.80 10.90 -3.37
CA PRO A 325 17.86 9.50 -3.00
C PRO A 325 18.06 9.26 -1.51
N GLY A 326 17.40 8.25 -0.96
CA GLY A 326 17.45 7.95 0.48
C GLY A 326 16.56 8.84 1.35
N THR A 327 15.73 9.70 0.72
CA THR A 327 14.71 10.47 1.40
C THR A 327 13.33 10.13 0.85
N THR A 328 12.28 10.36 1.63
CA THR A 328 10.90 10.29 1.16
C THR A 328 10.40 11.62 0.58
N GLY A 329 11.31 12.55 0.26
CA GLY A 329 10.99 13.81 -0.37
C GLY A 329 10.53 14.91 0.58
N VAL A 330 9.57 15.70 0.14
CA VAL A 330 8.99 16.86 0.82
C VAL A 330 7.48 16.67 1.01
N PRO A 331 6.82 17.45 1.88
CA PRO A 331 5.36 17.37 2.05
C PRO A 331 4.61 17.48 0.72
N VAL A 332 3.60 16.65 0.55
CA VAL A 332 2.61 16.78 -0.54
C VAL A 332 1.76 18.01 -0.28
N ASP A 333 1.22 18.64 -1.32
CA ASP A 333 0.39 19.82 -1.19
C ASP A 333 -0.79 19.58 -0.24
N ASP A 334 -1.16 20.58 0.54
CA ASP A 334 -2.17 20.53 1.61
C ASP A 334 -1.81 19.67 2.83
N TYR A 335 -0.61 19.06 2.86
CA TYR A 335 -0.10 18.36 4.04
C TYR A 335 1.00 19.17 4.74
N SER A 336 0.99 19.09 6.06
CA SER A 336 2.04 19.65 6.91
C SER A 336 2.70 18.55 7.71
N LEU A 337 4.04 18.57 7.78
CA LEU A 337 4.83 17.59 8.50
C LEU A 337 5.72 18.29 9.52
N GLU A 338 5.70 17.79 10.73
CA GLU A 338 6.58 18.23 11.82
C GLU A 338 7.35 17.05 12.39
N ILE A 339 8.60 17.28 12.76
CA ILE A 339 9.41 16.32 13.50
C ILE A 339 9.44 16.80 14.95
N ARG A 340 8.95 15.97 15.87
CA ARG A 340 8.85 16.31 17.28
C ARG A 340 9.59 15.30 18.15
N ASP A 341 10.17 15.79 19.22
CA ASP A 341 10.85 14.96 20.22
C ASP A 341 9.85 14.24 21.15
N VAL A 342 10.37 13.55 22.17
CA VAL A 342 9.57 12.81 23.15
C VAL A 342 8.70 13.69 24.03
N ASP A 343 9.05 14.95 24.19
CA ASP A 343 8.31 15.96 24.97
C ASP A 343 7.26 16.70 24.10
N GLY A 344 7.27 16.43 22.78
CA GLY A 344 6.36 17.01 21.78
C GLY A 344 6.83 18.38 21.26
N GLU A 345 8.08 18.77 21.53
CA GLU A 345 8.68 19.98 21.00
C GLU A 345 9.26 19.76 19.61
N LEU A 346 9.33 20.83 18.80
CA LEU A 346 9.89 20.74 17.44
C LEU A 346 11.38 20.45 17.50
N CYS A 347 11.80 19.43 16.76
CA CYS A 347 13.22 19.09 16.57
C CYS A 347 13.94 20.14 15.72
N GLU A 348 15.22 20.31 16.00
CA GLU A 348 16.12 21.12 15.18
C GLU A 348 16.41 20.43 13.82
N THR A 349 16.94 21.20 12.85
CA THR A 349 17.36 20.66 11.55
C THR A 349 18.35 19.50 11.72
N ASN A 350 18.08 18.38 11.04
CA ASN A 350 18.81 17.11 11.14
C ASN A 350 18.65 16.36 12.48
N GLU A 351 17.89 16.85 13.41
CA GLU A 351 17.54 16.12 14.61
C GLU A 351 16.42 15.13 14.32
N ALA A 352 16.50 13.91 14.88
CA ALA A 352 15.54 12.84 14.65
C ALA A 352 14.46 12.82 15.73
N GLY A 353 13.20 12.86 15.32
CA GLY A 353 12.02 12.78 16.17
C GLY A 353 10.90 11.96 15.53
N GLU A 354 9.74 11.91 16.18
CA GLU A 354 8.52 11.32 15.60
C GLU A 354 7.92 12.27 14.57
N MET A 355 7.55 11.75 13.41
CA MET A 355 6.84 12.51 12.39
C MET A 355 5.36 12.66 12.75
N TRP A 356 4.93 13.90 12.88
CA TRP A 356 3.53 14.28 13.03
C TRP A 356 3.03 14.81 11.70
N VAL A 357 1.83 14.35 11.30
CA VAL A 357 1.24 14.64 9.98
C VAL A 357 -0.10 15.34 10.17
N LYS A 358 -0.29 16.46 9.50
CA LYS A 358 -1.59 17.12 9.37
C LYS A 358 -1.97 17.16 7.89
N GLY A 359 -3.18 16.71 7.56
CA GLY A 359 -3.65 16.71 6.18
C GLY A 359 -5.14 16.42 6.07
N PRO A 360 -5.75 16.75 4.93
CA PRO A 360 -7.21 16.70 4.75
C PRO A 360 -7.77 15.27 4.70
N SER A 361 -6.94 14.26 4.42
CA SER A 361 -7.34 12.83 4.34
C SER A 361 -7.09 12.03 5.62
N ALA A 362 -6.76 12.70 6.73
CA ALA A 362 -6.53 12.01 7.99
C ALA A 362 -7.80 11.25 8.44
N LEU A 363 -7.59 10.00 8.91
CA LEU A 363 -8.66 9.11 9.36
C LEU A 363 -9.62 9.82 10.32
N SER A 364 -10.89 9.45 10.28
CA SER A 364 -11.89 9.93 11.26
C SER A 364 -11.69 9.26 12.61
N ALA A 365 -11.41 7.96 12.62
CA ALA A 365 -11.20 7.16 13.82
C ALA A 365 -10.63 5.78 13.47
N TYR A 366 -10.05 5.12 14.47
CA TYR A 366 -9.97 3.66 14.49
C TYR A 366 -11.29 3.11 15.00
N TRP A 367 -11.91 2.22 14.23
CA TRP A 367 -13.20 1.64 14.56
C TRP A 367 -13.13 0.90 15.90
N HIS A 368 -14.08 1.19 16.81
CA HIS A 368 -14.18 0.64 18.17
C HIS A 368 -12.91 0.78 19.05
N GLN A 369 -11.95 1.64 18.66
CA GLN A 369 -10.70 1.84 19.40
C GLN A 369 -10.51 3.31 19.79
N LEU A 370 -11.42 3.82 20.63
CA LEU A 370 -11.43 5.24 21.04
C LEU A 370 -10.11 5.70 21.68
N ASP A 371 -9.56 4.89 22.59
CA ASP A 371 -8.33 5.27 23.30
C ASP A 371 -7.16 5.38 22.30
N ARG A 372 -7.05 4.41 21.38
CA ARG A 372 -6.03 4.46 20.31
C ARG A 372 -6.23 5.67 19.40
N THR A 373 -7.48 6.00 19.05
CA THR A 373 -7.78 7.19 18.24
C THR A 373 -7.26 8.45 18.93
N ARG A 374 -7.52 8.58 20.25
CA ARG A 374 -7.05 9.71 21.06
C ARG A 374 -5.53 9.74 21.22
N ASP A 375 -4.89 8.57 21.32
CA ASP A 375 -3.42 8.48 21.45
C ASP A 375 -2.72 8.89 20.16
N LYS A 376 -3.35 8.59 19.00
CA LYS A 376 -2.77 8.85 17.69
C LYS A 376 -3.18 10.18 17.07
N ILE A 377 -4.28 10.78 17.52
CA ILE A 377 -4.76 12.08 17.03
C ILE A 377 -4.66 13.12 18.14
N ARG A 378 -3.85 14.15 17.93
CA ARG A 378 -3.68 15.28 18.83
C ARG A 378 -4.05 16.59 18.14
N GLY A 379 -5.28 17.07 18.39
CA GLY A 379 -5.85 18.17 17.62
C GLY A 379 -6.00 17.79 16.16
N ASP A 380 -5.35 18.52 15.26
CA ASP A 380 -5.33 18.25 13.81
C ASP A 380 -4.18 17.33 13.37
N TRP A 381 -3.34 16.87 14.28
CA TRP A 381 -2.15 16.11 14.00
C TRP A 381 -2.34 14.62 14.22
N PHE A 382 -1.94 13.83 13.25
CA PHE A 382 -1.79 12.38 13.35
C PHE A 382 -0.33 12.04 13.67
N LEU A 383 -0.11 11.22 14.70
CA LEU A 383 1.18 10.71 15.13
C LEU A 383 1.50 9.42 14.38
N SER A 384 2.38 9.51 13.38
CA SER A 384 2.65 8.39 12.47
C SER A 384 3.28 7.17 13.16
N GLY A 385 4.04 7.40 14.22
CA GLY A 385 4.87 6.39 14.86
C GLY A 385 6.15 6.07 14.08
N ASP A 386 6.45 6.87 13.06
CA ASP A 386 7.67 6.79 12.28
C ASP A 386 8.66 7.87 12.74
N ARG A 387 9.93 7.51 12.89
CA ARG A 387 11.01 8.48 13.16
C ARG A 387 11.59 9.01 11.87
N TYR A 388 11.75 10.30 11.83
CA TYR A 388 12.31 11.04 10.71
C TYR A 388 13.27 12.13 11.17
N ARG A 389 14.11 12.57 10.27
CA ARG A 389 14.81 13.86 10.37
C ARG A 389 14.50 14.70 9.15
N LYS A 390 14.45 16.01 9.31
CA LYS A 390 14.29 16.98 8.24
C LYS A 390 15.61 17.71 8.04
N ASP A 391 16.13 17.73 6.83
CA ASP A 391 17.37 18.46 6.52
C ASP A 391 17.12 19.94 6.21
N ALA A 392 18.21 20.68 5.94
CA ALA A 392 18.16 22.13 5.67
C ALA A 392 17.43 22.48 4.35
N ASP A 393 17.38 21.52 3.40
CA ASP A 393 16.70 21.69 2.13
C ASP A 393 15.22 21.32 2.22
N GLY A 394 14.76 20.81 3.37
CA GLY A 394 13.38 20.44 3.65
C GLY A 394 13.02 18.99 3.33
N PHE A 395 14.00 18.15 2.98
CA PHE A 395 13.77 16.73 2.71
C PHE A 395 13.68 15.91 3.99
N TYR A 396 12.82 14.91 3.98
CA TYR A 396 12.55 14.01 5.09
C TYR A 396 13.23 12.66 4.89
N THR A 397 14.09 12.27 5.82
CA THR A 397 14.79 10.97 5.82
C THR A 397 14.20 10.05 6.87
N TYR A 398 13.80 8.85 6.48
CA TYR A 398 13.29 7.82 7.36
C TYR A 398 14.39 7.22 8.25
N MET A 399 14.12 7.13 9.55
CA MET A 399 15.06 6.64 10.56
C MET A 399 14.59 5.34 11.23
N GLY A 400 13.41 4.83 10.87
CA GLY A 400 12.80 3.63 11.47
C GLY A 400 11.48 3.92 12.17
N ARG A 401 10.86 2.88 12.73
CA ARG A 401 9.69 3.03 13.59
C ARG A 401 10.11 3.48 14.98
N VAL A 402 9.26 4.24 15.65
CA VAL A 402 9.47 4.58 17.07
C VAL A 402 9.63 3.31 17.92
N ASP A 403 8.82 2.28 17.62
CA ASP A 403 8.81 0.99 18.32
C ASP A 403 9.98 0.05 17.91
N ASP A 404 10.60 0.27 16.75
CA ASP A 404 11.68 -0.56 16.21
C ASP A 404 13.08 0.02 16.47
N MET A 405 13.15 1.22 17.04
CA MET A 405 14.44 1.82 17.40
C MET A 405 15.16 0.97 18.41
N MET A 406 16.40 0.67 18.09
CA MET A 406 17.24 -0.24 18.87
C MET A 406 18.08 0.55 19.87
N LYS A 407 18.16 0.05 21.10
CA LYS A 407 19.08 0.62 22.10
C LYS A 407 20.22 -0.37 22.36
N VAL A 408 21.41 -0.04 21.89
CA VAL A 408 22.59 -0.90 22.02
C VAL A 408 23.66 -0.16 22.82
N GLY A 409 24.07 -0.71 23.96
CA GLY A 409 25.03 -0.05 24.84
C GLY A 409 24.58 1.31 25.38
N GLY A 410 23.28 1.57 25.45
CA GLY A 410 22.70 2.85 25.89
C GLY A 410 22.51 3.88 24.78
N LEU A 411 22.99 3.62 23.57
CA LEU A 411 22.89 4.51 22.40
C LEU A 411 21.76 4.03 21.48
N TRP A 412 21.06 4.99 20.87
CA TRP A 412 20.05 4.70 19.86
C TRP A 412 20.72 4.36 18.52
N VAL A 413 20.23 3.31 17.86
CA VAL A 413 20.73 2.81 16.58
C VAL A 413 19.57 2.69 15.62
N SER A 414 19.74 3.21 14.42
CA SER A 414 18.78 3.02 13.31
C SER A 414 19.11 1.73 12.56
N PRO A 415 18.19 0.74 12.52
CA PRO A 415 18.37 -0.44 11.68
C PRO A 415 18.60 -0.08 10.22
N ILE A 416 17.84 0.90 9.72
CA ILE A 416 17.81 1.31 8.31
C ILE A 416 19.15 1.88 7.84
N GLU A 417 19.85 2.65 8.68
CA GLU A 417 21.19 3.18 8.30
C GLU A 417 22.20 2.05 8.12
N ILE A 418 22.12 1.01 8.94
CA ILE A 418 22.99 -0.17 8.80
C ILE A 418 22.56 -1.00 7.58
N GLU A 419 21.27 -1.23 7.37
CA GLU A 419 20.72 -1.94 6.21
C GLU A 419 21.15 -1.27 4.90
N ASN A 420 20.95 0.03 4.77
CA ASN A 420 21.34 0.80 3.59
C ASN A 420 22.85 0.69 3.34
N ARG A 421 23.67 0.82 4.40
CA ARG A 421 25.12 0.69 4.26
C ARG A 421 25.56 -0.71 3.85
N LEU A 422 24.90 -1.75 4.35
CA LEU A 422 25.17 -3.13 3.93
C LEU A 422 24.81 -3.35 2.46
N MET A 423 23.69 -2.81 1.99
CA MET A 423 23.23 -2.95 0.59
C MET A 423 24.10 -2.19 -0.42
N GLU A 424 24.95 -1.25 0.01
CA GLU A 424 25.99 -0.63 -0.85
C GLU A 424 27.20 -1.57 -1.10
N HIS A 425 27.29 -2.69 -0.39
CA HIS A 425 28.38 -3.66 -0.55
C HIS A 425 28.05 -4.65 -1.66
N GLU A 426 29.00 -4.93 -2.56
CA GLU A 426 28.81 -5.77 -3.77
C GLU A 426 28.30 -7.19 -3.47
N ALA A 427 28.63 -7.72 -2.29
CA ALA A 427 28.21 -9.05 -1.86
C ALA A 427 26.76 -9.10 -1.34
N ILE A 428 26.08 -7.97 -1.12
CA ILE A 428 24.78 -7.92 -0.44
C ILE A 428 23.67 -7.53 -1.41
N GLN A 429 22.73 -8.43 -1.61
CA GLN A 429 21.53 -8.20 -2.39
C GLN A 429 20.43 -7.55 -1.54
N GLU A 430 20.25 -8.01 -0.30
CA GLU A 430 19.23 -7.49 0.63
C GLU A 430 19.71 -7.67 2.07
N ALA A 431 19.32 -6.77 2.96
CA ALA A 431 19.70 -6.81 4.37
C ALA A 431 18.51 -6.44 5.28
N ALA A 432 18.41 -7.10 6.43
CA ALA A 432 17.50 -6.73 7.50
C ALA A 432 18.24 -6.78 8.84
N VAL A 433 18.05 -5.76 9.66
CA VAL A 433 18.80 -5.57 10.91
C VAL A 433 17.85 -5.59 12.10
N VAL A 434 18.20 -6.36 13.12
CA VAL A 434 17.47 -6.47 14.38
C VAL A 434 18.44 -6.46 15.58
N VAL A 435 17.90 -6.20 16.77
CA VAL A 435 18.64 -6.47 18.01
C VAL A 435 18.27 -7.84 18.54
N VAL A 436 19.30 -8.58 18.93
CA VAL A 436 19.21 -9.86 19.64
C VAL A 436 19.95 -9.75 20.98
N GLU A 437 19.59 -10.59 21.94
CA GLU A 437 20.30 -10.67 23.21
C GLU A 437 21.29 -11.85 23.18
N ILE A 438 22.58 -11.55 23.29
CA ILE A 438 23.65 -12.56 23.37
C ILE A 438 24.46 -12.30 24.64
N ASP A 439 24.58 -13.29 25.50
CA ASP A 439 25.28 -13.20 26.79
C ASP A 439 24.82 -12.00 27.64
N HIS A 440 23.50 -11.81 27.73
CA HIS A 440 22.85 -10.70 28.43
C HIS A 440 23.25 -9.32 27.93
N ARG A 441 23.62 -9.20 26.65
CA ARG A 441 23.96 -7.93 26.01
C ARG A 441 23.18 -7.80 24.72
N SER A 442 22.62 -6.61 24.50
CA SER A 442 22.01 -6.25 23.22
C SER A 442 23.07 -6.20 22.12
N ARG A 443 22.85 -6.94 21.04
CA ARG A 443 23.75 -7.05 19.90
C ARG A 443 22.97 -6.76 18.61
N ILE A 444 23.61 -6.13 17.66
CA ILE A 444 23.07 -5.92 16.33
C ILE A 444 23.31 -7.18 15.50
N LYS A 445 22.24 -7.79 15.03
CA LYS A 445 22.25 -8.93 14.08
C LYS A 445 21.81 -8.40 12.72
N ALA A 446 22.62 -8.58 11.70
CA ALA A 446 22.24 -8.39 10.32
C ALA A 446 21.95 -9.76 9.70
N THR A 447 20.75 -9.94 9.17
CA THR A 447 20.39 -11.06 8.31
C THR A 447 20.48 -10.56 6.87
N VAL A 448 21.19 -11.28 5.99
CA VAL A 448 21.48 -10.81 4.62
C VAL A 448 21.21 -11.90 3.59
N ILE A 449 20.80 -11.46 2.39
CA ILE A 449 20.78 -12.28 1.17
C ILE A 449 21.99 -11.85 0.34
N LEU A 450 22.78 -12.82 -0.09
CA LEU A 450 24.00 -12.55 -0.88
C LEU A 450 23.68 -12.39 -2.38
N THR A 451 24.46 -11.55 -3.04
CA THR A 451 24.51 -11.49 -4.50
C THR A 451 25.11 -12.78 -5.05
N GLU A 452 24.69 -13.22 -6.23
CA GLU A 452 25.19 -14.42 -6.89
C GLU A 452 26.73 -14.40 -7.03
N GLY A 453 27.36 -15.52 -6.68
CA GLY A 453 28.81 -15.66 -6.71
C GLY A 453 29.54 -15.32 -5.40
N HIS A 454 28.83 -14.91 -4.36
CA HIS A 454 29.41 -14.69 -3.03
C HIS A 454 29.02 -15.81 -2.05
N GLU A 455 29.91 -16.13 -1.13
CA GLU A 455 29.72 -17.21 -0.15
C GLU A 455 29.75 -16.67 1.29
N ALA A 456 28.97 -17.31 2.16
CA ALA A 456 28.97 -17.02 3.58
C ALA A 456 30.30 -17.44 4.23
N GLY A 457 30.81 -16.62 5.18
CA GLY A 457 32.03 -16.97 5.91
C GLY A 457 32.44 -15.91 6.94
N GLU A 458 33.41 -16.28 7.78
CA GLU A 458 33.95 -15.35 8.79
C GLU A 458 34.66 -14.14 8.15
N ASP A 459 35.28 -14.35 6.98
CA ASP A 459 35.95 -13.29 6.23
C ASP A 459 34.95 -12.25 5.77
N LEU A 460 33.81 -12.66 5.17
CA LEU A 460 32.74 -11.75 4.76
C LEU A 460 32.15 -11.02 5.96
N THR A 461 31.90 -11.71 7.08
CA THR A 461 31.40 -11.06 8.32
C THR A 461 32.36 -9.95 8.79
N SER A 462 33.67 -10.23 8.80
CA SER A 462 34.69 -9.26 9.21
C SER A 462 34.78 -8.09 8.22
N GLU A 463 34.60 -8.33 6.95
CA GLU A 463 34.58 -7.32 5.89
C GLU A 463 33.37 -6.38 6.05
N LEU A 464 32.16 -6.92 6.20
CA LEU A 464 30.95 -6.15 6.39
C LEU A 464 30.99 -5.30 7.66
N GLN A 465 31.56 -5.83 8.75
CA GLN A 465 31.78 -5.07 9.97
C GLN A 465 32.71 -3.88 9.77
N LYS A 466 33.81 -4.06 9.03
CA LYS A 466 34.73 -2.98 8.66
C LYS A 466 34.07 -1.96 7.75
N TRP A 467 33.28 -2.46 6.78
CA TRP A 467 32.53 -1.65 5.83
C TRP A 467 31.54 -0.70 6.51
N CYS A 468 30.77 -1.20 7.47
CA CYS A 468 29.88 -0.35 8.27
C CYS A 468 30.64 0.66 9.13
N LYS A 469 31.69 0.22 9.86
CA LYS A 469 32.50 1.09 10.72
C LYS A 469 33.22 2.22 9.98
N ALA A 470 33.45 2.07 8.68
CA ALA A 470 34.13 3.07 7.87
C ALA A 470 33.24 4.28 7.54
N ALA A 471 31.90 4.12 7.58
CA ALA A 471 30.96 5.16 7.17
C ALA A 471 29.94 5.54 8.25
N LEU A 472 29.61 4.63 9.17
CA LEU A 472 28.64 4.82 10.23
C LEU A 472 29.32 5.15 11.57
N GLN A 473 28.52 5.45 12.61
CA GLN A 473 29.06 5.67 13.94
C GLN A 473 29.68 4.38 14.51
N ARG A 474 30.62 4.52 15.43
CA ARG A 474 31.42 3.38 15.94
C ARG A 474 30.62 2.22 16.52
N HIS A 475 29.39 2.47 16.96
CA HIS A 475 28.49 1.45 17.52
C HIS A 475 27.46 0.90 16.50
N GLU A 476 27.38 1.49 15.30
CA GLU A 476 26.44 1.12 14.24
C GLU A 476 27.10 0.14 13.26
N PHE A 477 27.29 -1.10 13.70
CA PHE A 477 27.77 -2.18 12.85
C PHE A 477 27.18 -3.53 13.34
N PRO A 478 26.98 -4.50 12.45
CA PRO A 478 26.47 -5.79 12.84
C PRO A 478 27.51 -6.55 13.69
N HIS A 479 27.09 -7.04 14.85
CA HIS A 479 27.90 -7.90 15.70
C HIS A 479 27.83 -9.35 15.20
N VAL A 480 26.69 -9.73 14.61
CA VAL A 480 26.42 -11.03 14.02
C VAL A 480 25.91 -10.79 12.61
N VAL A 481 26.39 -11.59 11.66
CA VAL A 481 25.88 -11.63 10.28
C VAL A 481 25.39 -13.06 10.02
N GLU A 482 24.12 -13.17 9.63
CA GLU A 482 23.48 -14.43 9.23
C GLU A 482 23.11 -14.33 7.76
N VAL A 483 23.45 -15.37 6.99
CA VAL A 483 23.10 -15.44 5.57
C VAL A 483 21.89 -16.35 5.41
N VAL A 484 20.89 -15.88 4.66
CA VAL A 484 19.65 -16.62 4.36
C VAL A 484 19.40 -16.62 2.86
N GLU A 485 18.60 -17.58 2.38
CA GLU A 485 18.18 -17.64 0.98
C GLU A 485 16.99 -16.71 0.69
N ASP A 486 16.10 -16.49 1.67
CA ASP A 486 14.94 -15.59 1.58
C ASP A 486 14.54 -15.09 2.98
N PHE A 487 13.85 -13.94 3.02
CA PHE A 487 13.32 -13.39 4.26
C PHE A 487 11.89 -13.86 4.55
N PRO A 488 11.52 -14.03 5.83
CA PRO A 488 10.12 -14.16 6.20
C PRO A 488 9.38 -12.83 5.88
N ARG A 489 8.39 -12.90 4.99
CA ARG A 489 7.66 -11.71 4.53
C ARG A 489 6.19 -11.78 4.91
N THR A 490 5.56 -10.61 5.00
CA THR A 490 4.10 -10.50 5.03
C THR A 490 3.52 -10.79 3.64
N ALA A 491 2.19 -10.94 3.57
CA ALA A 491 1.48 -11.05 2.29
C ALA A 491 1.73 -9.86 1.34
N THR A 492 2.15 -8.72 1.87
CA THR A 492 2.48 -7.49 1.12
C THR A 492 3.95 -7.38 0.73
N GLY A 493 4.77 -8.41 1.04
CA GLY A 493 6.20 -8.41 0.74
C GLY A 493 7.10 -7.85 1.85
N LYS A 494 6.54 -7.17 2.89
CA LYS A 494 7.33 -6.59 3.98
C LYS A 494 8.04 -7.65 4.82
N ILE A 495 9.31 -7.41 5.15
CA ILE A 495 10.10 -8.30 6.02
C ILE A 495 9.51 -8.33 7.43
N GLN A 496 9.27 -9.54 7.94
CA GLN A 496 8.80 -9.78 9.31
C GLN A 496 9.98 -9.79 10.28
N ARG A 497 10.53 -8.61 10.61
CA ARG A 497 11.74 -8.47 11.44
C ARG A 497 11.66 -9.20 12.78
N PHE A 498 10.46 -9.32 13.37
CA PHE A 498 10.31 -10.04 14.63
C PHE A 498 10.73 -11.52 14.56
N ARG A 499 10.62 -12.14 13.37
CA ARG A 499 11.05 -13.54 13.12
C ARG A 499 12.55 -13.68 12.91
N LEU A 500 13.29 -12.57 12.80
CA LEU A 500 14.75 -12.58 12.64
C LEU A 500 15.46 -12.46 14.01
N ARG A 501 14.71 -12.33 15.10
CA ARG A 501 15.26 -12.18 16.45
C ARG A 501 15.60 -13.51 17.12
N ASP A 502 15.11 -14.60 16.58
CA ASP A 502 15.31 -15.97 17.09
C ASP A 502 16.62 -16.58 16.60
#